data_861b3c0043dea4842a410b43d55d07f4
#
_entry.id   861b3c0043dea4842a410b43d55d07f4
#
_cell.length_a   1.000
_cell.length_b   1.000
_cell.length_c   1.000
_cell.angle_alpha   90.00
_cell.angle_beta   90.00
_cell.angle_gamma   90.00
#
_symmetry.space_group_name_H-M   'P 1'
#
loop_
_entity.id
_entity.type
_entity.pdbx_description
1 polymer ?
#
loop_
_entity_poly.entity_id
_entity_poly.type
_entity_poly.pdbx_seq_one_letter_code
_entity_poly.pdbx_strand_id
1 'polypeptide(L)'
;MGKEFKSSNRGNQQHNNRGGGKFRGGRGNRGGIGSKKFSKPKTTITNHRLEGIFILKTGKEDSLVTLNMNPGESVYGEKRVTIEEQTSLPDGTNTQPKKIEYRVWNIFRSKLGAAIVNGIEKIYMKPGSKVLYLGAANGTTISHVSDLIGEDGIVYGVEISKRSGRDLINMAKKRPNLVPIIDDARKPYNYRFLIPTLVDCIFADVAQPDQARIIGINAEHFLKDKGGFVFSIKANCVDSTLEPEVVFSNQIKVLKTFGLYAKEQVTLEPYERGHAVVSGIYKRKNVIKKYDEKDENEDNNENDENEDKEDKKDKKVEKVKEKKSKKSKKKNEEDDDE
;
A
#
# COMPACT_ATOMS: atom_id res chain seq x y z
N MET A 1 47.27 -21.76 29.84
CA MET A 1 47.98 -22.57 28.82
C MET A 1 47.62 -22.00 27.46
N GLY A 2 48.56 -21.27 26.89
CA GLY A 2 48.43 -20.66 25.58
C GLY A 2 48.88 -21.60 24.45
N LYS A 3 48.44 -21.29 23.25
CA LYS A 3 49.15 -21.60 22.02
C LYS A 3 48.91 -20.52 20.98
N GLU A 4 49.94 -19.71 20.79
CA GLU A 4 50.13 -18.86 19.61
C GLU A 4 50.37 -19.72 18.37
N PHE A 5 49.94 -19.25 17.22
CA PHE A 5 50.45 -19.69 15.93
C PHE A 5 50.92 -18.49 15.11
N LYS A 6 52.20 -18.54 14.79
CA LYS A 6 52.98 -17.54 14.06
C LYS A 6 52.75 -17.64 12.56
N SER A 7 52.78 -16.48 11.94
CA SER A 7 52.88 -16.24 10.49
C SER A 7 54.21 -16.79 9.92
N SER A 8 54.17 -17.27 8.68
CA SER A 8 55.36 -17.41 7.85
C SER A 8 55.14 -16.73 6.49
N ASN A 9 55.93 -15.70 6.31
CA ASN A 9 56.16 -14.94 5.10
C ASN A 9 57.13 -15.71 4.21
N ARG A 10 56.85 -15.91 2.91
CA ARG A 10 57.87 -16.28 1.91
C ARG A 10 57.67 -15.45 0.67
N GLY A 11 58.66 -14.63 0.41
CA GLY A 11 58.86 -13.88 -0.81
C GLY A 11 59.15 -14.76 -2.02
N ASN A 12 58.94 -14.24 -3.18
CA ASN A 12 59.47 -14.80 -4.39
C ASN A 12 60.04 -13.72 -5.32
N GLN A 13 61.14 -14.11 -5.92
CA GLN A 13 62.16 -13.31 -6.55
C GLN A 13 61.74 -12.88 -8.00
N GLN A 14 62.30 -11.75 -8.39
CA GLN A 14 62.40 -11.24 -9.75
C GLN A 14 63.27 -12.16 -10.61
N HIS A 15 62.88 -12.40 -11.85
CA HIS A 15 63.77 -12.77 -12.93
C HIS A 15 63.67 -11.77 -14.10
N ASN A 16 64.70 -10.96 -14.24
CA ASN A 16 65.04 -10.24 -15.45
C ASN A 16 65.55 -11.25 -16.50
N ASN A 17 65.05 -11.14 -17.74
CA ASN A 17 65.80 -11.63 -18.87
C ASN A 17 65.75 -10.63 -20.01
N ARG A 18 66.92 -10.13 -20.38
CA ARG A 18 67.18 -9.24 -21.54
C ARG A 18 67.34 -10.13 -22.77
N GLY A 19 66.70 -9.77 -23.89
CA GLY A 19 66.95 -10.32 -25.19
C GLY A 19 66.64 -9.28 -26.26
N GLY A 20 67.65 -8.68 -26.78
CA GLY A 20 67.52 -7.72 -27.90
C GLY A 20 67.32 -8.40 -29.26
N GLY A 21 66.54 -7.84 -30.07
CA GLY A 21 66.36 -8.20 -31.48
C GLY A 21 65.86 -6.97 -32.29
N LYS A 22 66.82 -6.31 -32.93
CA LYS A 22 66.53 -5.29 -33.97
C LYS A 22 66.01 -6.01 -35.24
N PHE A 23 64.81 -5.70 -35.71
CA PHE A 23 64.41 -5.86 -37.09
C PHE A 23 63.90 -4.54 -37.69
N ARG A 24 64.56 -4.17 -38.76
CA ARG A 24 64.25 -3.07 -39.66
C ARG A 24 63.20 -3.47 -40.69
N GLY A 25 62.27 -2.55 -41.00
CA GLY A 25 61.77 -2.44 -42.37
C GLY A 25 60.31 -2.89 -42.53
N GLY A 26 59.50 -1.93 -42.99
CA GLY A 26 58.17 -2.18 -43.53
C GLY A 26 57.25 -0.97 -43.42
N ARG A 27 57.45 0.03 -44.30
CA ARG A 27 56.41 1.06 -44.54
C ARG A 27 55.20 0.41 -45.18
N GLY A 28 54.20 0.06 -44.41
CA GLY A 28 52.87 -0.31 -44.83
C GLY A 28 51.90 0.82 -44.52
N ASN A 29 51.48 1.50 -45.57
CA ASN A 29 50.39 2.47 -45.55
C ASN A 29 49.10 1.74 -45.16
N ARG A 30 48.68 1.78 -43.89
CA ARG A 30 47.37 1.25 -43.43
C ARG A 30 46.44 2.45 -43.30
N GLY A 31 45.50 2.52 -44.27
CA GLY A 31 44.38 3.40 -44.26
C GLY A 31 43.69 3.41 -42.88
N GLY A 32 43.41 4.57 -42.36
CA GLY A 32 42.75 4.78 -41.11
C GLY A 32 41.37 4.14 -41.15
N ILE A 33 41.23 2.99 -40.43
CA ILE A 33 39.91 2.50 -40.05
C ILE A 33 39.36 3.55 -39.09
N GLY A 34 38.44 4.38 -39.59
CA GLY A 34 37.74 5.35 -38.78
C GLY A 34 37.12 4.61 -37.57
N SER A 35 37.62 4.89 -36.38
CA SER A 35 37.01 4.43 -35.15
C SER A 35 35.57 4.99 -35.16
N LYS A 36 34.57 4.15 -35.46
CA LYS A 36 33.17 4.48 -35.23
C LYS A 36 33.09 4.84 -33.73
N LYS A 37 33.00 6.15 -33.43
CA LYS A 37 32.64 6.61 -32.11
C LYS A 37 31.28 5.99 -31.82
N PHE A 38 31.22 4.91 -31.05
CA PHE A 38 29.98 4.44 -30.47
C PHE A 38 29.44 5.57 -29.61
N SER A 39 28.48 6.30 -30.12
CA SER A 39 27.74 7.26 -29.34
C SER A 39 27.10 6.51 -28.17
N LYS A 40 27.39 6.97 -26.94
CA LYS A 40 26.71 6.40 -25.78
C LYS A 40 25.20 6.49 -26.03
N PRO A 41 24.42 5.43 -25.77
CA PRO A 41 22.99 5.47 -25.96
C PRO A 41 22.43 6.67 -25.17
N LYS A 42 21.65 7.50 -25.85
CA LYS A 42 21.06 8.71 -25.26
C LYS A 42 20.07 8.27 -24.18
N THR A 43 20.39 8.57 -22.93
CA THR A 43 19.49 8.34 -21.81
C THR A 43 18.40 9.39 -21.83
N THR A 44 17.15 8.98 -21.90
CA THR A 44 15.99 9.89 -21.88
C THR A 44 15.03 9.51 -20.78
N ILE A 45 14.37 10.50 -20.17
CA ILE A 45 13.28 10.30 -19.22
C ILE A 45 11.98 10.72 -19.87
N THR A 46 10.96 9.91 -19.69
CA THR A 46 9.58 10.20 -20.11
C THR A 46 8.64 10.05 -18.92
N ASN A 47 7.56 10.82 -18.91
CA ASN A 47 6.52 10.67 -17.90
C ASN A 47 5.85 9.31 -18.02
N HIS A 48 5.57 8.69 -16.87
CA HIS A 48 4.69 7.54 -16.80
C HIS A 48 3.22 8.03 -16.81
N ARG A 49 2.25 7.14 -17.12
CA ARG A 49 0.81 7.45 -17.03
C ARG A 49 0.33 7.78 -15.61
N LEU A 50 1.02 7.27 -14.60
CA LEU A 50 0.81 7.62 -13.19
C LEU A 50 1.67 8.83 -12.84
N GLU A 51 1.04 9.87 -12.29
CA GLU A 51 1.71 11.11 -11.92
C GLU A 51 2.80 10.90 -10.86
N GLY A 52 3.90 11.63 -10.95
CA GLY A 52 5.04 11.53 -10.03
C GLY A 52 5.97 10.32 -10.28
N ILE A 53 5.69 9.54 -11.31
CA ILE A 53 6.50 8.41 -11.75
C ILE A 53 7.01 8.65 -13.16
N PHE A 54 8.22 8.16 -13.44
CA PHE A 54 8.89 8.37 -14.72
C PHE A 54 9.48 7.07 -15.24
N ILE A 55 9.75 7.03 -16.54
CA ILE A 55 10.41 5.91 -17.24
C ILE A 55 11.76 6.39 -17.74
N LEU A 56 12.81 5.72 -17.29
CA LEU A 56 14.17 5.89 -17.78
C LEU A 56 14.42 4.98 -18.97
N LYS A 57 14.61 5.54 -20.15
CA LYS A 57 14.96 4.82 -21.39
C LYS A 57 16.47 4.87 -21.61
N THR A 58 17.12 3.70 -21.58
CA THR A 58 18.60 3.61 -21.73
C THR A 58 19.04 2.91 -23.00
N GLY A 59 18.11 2.59 -23.90
CA GLY A 59 18.38 1.87 -25.15
C GLY A 59 18.59 0.36 -25.00
N LYS A 60 18.66 -0.17 -23.77
CA LYS A 60 18.69 -1.60 -23.48
C LYS A 60 17.41 -2.06 -22.81
N GLU A 61 17.05 -1.41 -21.71
CA GLU A 61 15.88 -1.72 -20.90
C GLU A 61 15.29 -0.43 -20.35
N ASP A 62 13.98 -0.36 -20.29
CA ASP A 62 13.26 0.71 -19.64
C ASP A 62 13.20 0.42 -18.14
N SER A 63 13.41 1.43 -17.31
CA SER A 63 13.38 1.31 -15.85
C SER A 63 12.43 2.32 -15.25
N LEU A 64 11.67 1.87 -14.24
CA LEU A 64 10.83 2.75 -13.44
C LEU A 64 11.72 3.65 -12.56
N VAL A 65 11.44 4.95 -12.50
CA VAL A 65 12.21 5.90 -11.69
C VAL A 65 11.31 6.91 -11.01
N THR A 66 11.78 7.45 -9.89
CA THR A 66 11.17 8.57 -9.17
C THR A 66 12.14 9.74 -9.08
N LEU A 67 11.62 10.98 -9.03
CA LEU A 67 12.42 12.16 -8.79
C LEU A 67 13.06 12.08 -7.40
N ASN A 68 14.39 12.19 -7.31
CA ASN A 68 15.06 12.11 -6.01
C ASN A 68 14.80 13.37 -5.17
N MET A 69 14.09 13.24 -4.08
CA MET A 69 13.87 14.34 -3.14
C MET A 69 15.17 14.79 -2.44
N ASN A 70 16.15 13.87 -2.27
CA ASN A 70 17.45 14.15 -1.67
C ASN A 70 18.59 13.89 -2.68
N PRO A 71 18.90 14.83 -3.58
CA PRO A 71 19.96 14.65 -4.55
C PRO A 71 21.30 14.31 -3.90
N GLY A 72 22.01 13.35 -4.48
CA GLY A 72 23.29 12.86 -3.94
C GLY A 72 23.16 11.67 -3.02
N GLU A 73 21.97 11.25 -2.58
CA GLU A 73 21.77 10.13 -1.64
C GLU A 73 20.93 9.00 -2.25
N SER A 74 21.31 7.77 -1.90
CA SER A 74 20.49 6.56 -2.12
C SER A 74 19.97 6.05 -0.78
N VAL A 75 18.81 5.36 -0.79
CA VAL A 75 18.20 4.81 0.42
C VAL A 75 18.64 3.36 0.66
N TYR A 76 18.64 2.54 -0.39
CA TYR A 76 18.97 1.12 -0.30
C TYR A 76 20.05 0.67 -1.31
N GLY A 77 20.86 1.61 -1.83
CA GLY A 77 21.90 1.38 -2.82
C GLY A 77 21.39 1.31 -4.26
N GLU A 78 20.23 1.86 -4.53
CA GLU A 78 19.65 1.98 -5.87
C GLU A 78 20.48 2.90 -6.75
N LYS A 79 20.44 2.63 -8.06
CA LYS A 79 21.08 3.45 -9.07
C LYS A 79 20.40 4.83 -9.16
N ARG A 80 21.21 5.88 -9.24
CA ARG A 80 20.76 7.26 -9.47
C ARG A 80 21.19 7.73 -10.85
N VAL A 81 20.37 8.55 -11.49
CA VAL A 81 20.63 9.10 -12.82
C VAL A 81 20.34 10.59 -12.79
N THR A 82 21.37 11.38 -13.09
CA THR A 82 21.24 12.84 -13.20
C THR A 82 21.09 13.23 -14.67
N ILE A 83 20.10 14.06 -14.96
CA ILE A 83 19.87 14.66 -16.27
C ILE A 83 20.02 16.18 -16.16
N GLU A 84 20.65 16.77 -17.17
CA GLU A 84 20.74 18.23 -17.32
C GLU A 84 19.59 18.68 -18.21
N GLU A 85 18.68 19.44 -17.65
CA GLU A 85 17.56 20.03 -18.36
C GLU A 85 17.94 21.49 -18.74
N GLN A 86 17.97 21.78 -20.03
CA GLN A 86 18.19 23.14 -20.51
C GLN A 86 16.86 23.88 -20.50
N THR A 87 16.69 24.81 -19.61
CA THR A 87 15.52 25.70 -19.60
C THR A 87 15.91 26.97 -20.31
N SER A 88 15.35 27.23 -21.50
CA SER A 88 15.42 28.54 -22.15
C SER A 88 14.33 29.44 -21.58
N LEU A 89 14.70 30.65 -21.15
CA LEU A 89 13.71 31.67 -20.77
C LEU A 89 12.97 32.18 -22.02
N PRO A 90 11.77 32.76 -21.86
CA PRO A 90 10.99 33.31 -22.98
C PRO A 90 11.73 34.41 -23.77
N ASP A 91 12.74 35.02 -23.17
CA ASP A 91 13.61 36.05 -23.77
C ASP A 91 14.78 35.49 -24.59
N GLY A 92 14.88 34.14 -24.71
CA GLY A 92 15.94 33.48 -25.47
C GLY A 92 17.28 33.36 -24.73
N THR A 93 17.38 33.83 -23.49
CA THR A 93 18.59 33.63 -22.67
C THR A 93 18.61 32.18 -22.11
N ASN A 94 19.73 31.49 -22.38
CA ASN A 94 19.94 30.14 -21.79
C ASN A 94 20.27 30.30 -20.31
N THR A 95 19.42 29.80 -19.46
CA THR A 95 19.74 29.61 -18.04
C THR A 95 20.76 28.49 -17.86
N GLN A 96 21.47 28.51 -16.74
CA GLN A 96 22.36 27.37 -16.40
C GLN A 96 21.55 26.09 -16.36
N PRO A 97 22.06 24.96 -16.92
CA PRO A 97 21.34 23.72 -16.99
C PRO A 97 21.00 23.26 -15.57
N LYS A 98 19.71 23.05 -15.30
CA LYS A 98 19.22 22.49 -14.02
C LYS A 98 19.52 20.99 -13.98
N LYS A 99 20.27 20.58 -12.98
CA LYS A 99 20.54 19.15 -12.73
C LYS A 99 19.38 18.55 -11.96
N ILE A 100 18.72 17.59 -12.56
CA ILE A 100 17.62 16.83 -11.95
C ILE A 100 18.11 15.39 -11.76
N GLU A 101 17.98 14.87 -10.54
CA GLU A 101 18.39 13.51 -10.21
C GLU A 101 17.16 12.62 -10.00
N TYR A 102 17.20 11.42 -10.59
CA TYR A 102 16.19 10.39 -10.47
C TYR A 102 16.77 9.15 -9.82
N ARG A 103 15.93 8.42 -9.05
CA ARG A 103 16.26 7.16 -8.41
C ARG A 103 15.59 6.02 -9.15
N VAL A 104 16.36 4.98 -9.52
CA VAL A 104 15.81 3.78 -10.16
C VAL A 104 15.02 2.97 -9.12
N TRP A 105 13.76 2.73 -9.41
CA TRP A 105 12.88 1.94 -8.55
C TRP A 105 13.09 0.46 -8.81
N ASN A 106 13.66 -0.24 -7.84
CA ASN A 106 13.90 -1.68 -7.96
C ASN A 106 12.57 -2.45 -7.76
N ILE A 107 12.02 -2.96 -8.86
CA ILE A 107 10.75 -3.69 -8.90
C ILE A 107 10.81 -5.04 -8.17
N PHE A 108 11.99 -5.69 -8.08
CA PHE A 108 12.20 -6.93 -7.33
C PHE A 108 12.24 -6.73 -5.80
N ARG A 109 12.25 -5.50 -5.34
CA ARG A 109 12.23 -5.13 -3.91
C ARG A 109 10.99 -4.34 -3.53
N SER A 110 10.05 -4.18 -4.44
CA SER A 110 8.88 -3.33 -4.23
C SER A 110 7.65 -3.92 -4.92
N LYS A 111 6.75 -4.44 -4.14
CA LYS A 111 5.48 -4.98 -4.66
C LYS A 111 4.65 -3.90 -5.37
N LEU A 112 4.70 -2.65 -4.88
CA LEU A 112 4.07 -1.51 -5.57
C LEU A 112 4.74 -1.25 -6.92
N GLY A 113 6.09 -1.25 -6.99
CA GLY A 113 6.81 -1.11 -8.24
C GLY A 113 6.52 -2.24 -9.23
N ALA A 114 6.47 -3.47 -8.76
CA ALA A 114 6.09 -4.64 -9.56
C ALA A 114 4.66 -4.52 -10.11
N ALA A 115 3.70 -4.09 -9.28
CA ALA A 115 2.32 -3.87 -9.71
C ALA A 115 2.21 -2.77 -10.78
N ILE A 116 2.99 -1.70 -10.67
CA ILE A 116 3.02 -0.61 -11.67
C ILE A 116 3.54 -1.13 -13.02
N VAL A 117 4.62 -1.91 -13.02
CA VAL A 117 5.17 -2.52 -14.25
C VAL A 117 4.22 -3.56 -14.83
N ASN A 118 3.52 -4.33 -13.99
CA ASN A 118 2.49 -5.29 -14.41
C ASN A 118 1.17 -4.63 -14.84
N GLY A 119 1.11 -3.29 -14.86
CA GLY A 119 0.05 -2.56 -15.53
C GLY A 119 -1.10 -2.08 -14.65
N ILE A 120 -0.97 -2.06 -13.32
CA ILE A 120 -2.03 -1.53 -12.45
C ILE A 120 -2.47 -0.12 -12.92
N GLU A 121 -3.75 0.09 -13.14
CA GLU A 121 -4.25 1.33 -13.71
C GLU A 121 -4.23 2.50 -12.73
N LYS A 122 -4.62 2.25 -11.47
CA LYS A 122 -4.75 3.29 -10.44
C LYS A 122 -4.10 2.90 -9.14
N ILE A 123 -3.19 3.72 -8.65
CA ILE A 123 -2.58 3.57 -7.32
C ILE A 123 -3.13 4.57 -6.29
N TYR A 124 -3.99 5.50 -6.72
CA TYR A 124 -4.61 6.54 -5.88
C TYR A 124 -3.63 7.44 -5.11
N MET A 125 -2.37 7.45 -5.52
CA MET A 125 -1.32 8.33 -5.02
C MET A 125 -0.84 9.22 -6.18
N LYS A 126 -0.68 10.51 -5.91
CA LYS A 126 -0.19 11.53 -6.84
C LYS A 126 0.55 12.61 -6.06
N PRO A 127 1.28 13.52 -6.71
CA PRO A 127 1.90 14.66 -6.04
C PRO A 127 0.89 15.42 -5.15
N GLY A 128 1.31 15.75 -3.93
CA GLY A 128 0.49 16.40 -2.90
C GLY A 128 -0.44 15.46 -2.10
N SER A 129 -0.48 14.15 -2.39
CA SER A 129 -1.33 13.20 -1.65
C SER A 129 -0.87 12.98 -0.21
N LYS A 130 -1.84 12.77 0.68
CA LYS A 130 -1.62 12.25 2.03
C LYS A 130 -1.80 10.74 2.02
N VAL A 131 -0.77 10.00 2.40
CA VAL A 131 -0.73 8.53 2.30
C VAL A 131 -0.48 7.92 3.67
N LEU A 132 -1.24 6.90 4.04
CA LEU A 132 -0.93 6.02 5.15
C LEU A 132 -0.33 4.73 4.59
N TYR A 133 0.89 4.44 5.00
CA TYR A 133 1.65 3.27 4.56
C TYR A 133 1.78 2.26 5.70
N LEU A 134 1.13 1.11 5.59
CA LEU A 134 1.17 0.04 6.58
C LEU A 134 2.21 -1.03 6.18
N GLY A 135 3.18 -1.28 7.06
CA GLY A 135 4.28 -2.20 6.80
C GLY A 135 5.45 -1.53 6.07
N ALA A 136 5.95 -0.41 6.60
CA ALA A 136 7.00 0.40 5.96
C ALA A 136 8.36 -0.30 5.86
N ALA A 137 8.59 -1.34 6.64
CA ALA A 137 9.84 -2.09 6.72
C ALA A 137 11.09 -1.17 6.82
N ASN A 138 12.14 -1.46 6.08
CA ASN A 138 13.39 -0.69 6.08
C ASN A 138 13.33 0.57 5.19
N GLY A 139 12.17 0.91 4.62
CA GLY A 139 12.01 2.15 3.88
C GLY A 139 12.15 2.07 2.37
N THR A 140 12.42 0.91 1.77
CA THR A 140 12.66 0.76 0.32
C THR A 140 11.50 1.35 -0.50
N THR A 141 10.30 0.79 -0.38
CA THR A 141 9.14 1.24 -1.18
C THR A 141 8.63 2.60 -0.72
N ILE A 142 8.52 2.84 0.59
CA ILE A 142 7.99 4.10 1.12
C ILE A 142 8.86 5.31 0.74
N SER A 143 10.17 5.11 0.50
CA SER A 143 11.04 6.20 0.03
C SER A 143 10.69 6.65 -1.40
N HIS A 144 10.27 5.72 -2.26
CA HIS A 144 9.76 6.04 -3.59
C HIS A 144 8.36 6.66 -3.53
N VAL A 145 7.51 6.22 -2.58
CA VAL A 145 6.22 6.88 -2.32
C VAL A 145 6.44 8.32 -1.85
N SER A 146 7.41 8.57 -0.96
CA SER A 146 7.81 9.92 -0.52
C SER A 146 8.27 10.78 -1.70
N ASP A 147 9.10 10.25 -2.61
CA ASP A 147 9.50 10.94 -3.82
C ASP A 147 8.30 11.22 -4.77
N LEU A 148 7.40 10.24 -4.93
CA LEU A 148 6.23 10.33 -5.80
C LEU A 148 5.27 11.44 -5.37
N ILE A 149 4.96 11.51 -4.07
CA ILE A 149 4.02 12.51 -3.55
C ILE A 149 4.64 13.91 -3.43
N GLY A 150 5.98 14.01 -3.47
CA GLY A 150 6.70 15.28 -3.44
C GLY A 150 6.62 16.02 -2.09
N GLU A 151 7.11 17.27 -2.09
CA GLU A 151 7.21 18.09 -0.88
C GLU A 151 5.86 18.52 -0.32
N ASP A 152 4.85 18.69 -1.16
CA ASP A 152 3.48 19.08 -0.78
C ASP A 152 2.65 17.91 -0.23
N GLY A 153 3.14 16.67 -0.39
CA GLY A 153 2.51 15.47 0.13
C GLY A 153 3.00 15.09 1.52
N ILE A 154 2.33 14.10 2.13
CA ILE A 154 2.76 13.51 3.40
C ILE A 154 2.55 11.99 3.38
N VAL A 155 3.55 11.21 3.81
CA VAL A 155 3.40 9.77 4.01
C VAL A 155 3.66 9.40 5.48
N TYR A 156 2.66 8.77 6.09
CA TYR A 156 2.75 8.20 7.44
C TYR A 156 3.11 6.72 7.32
N GLY A 157 4.29 6.33 7.77
CA GLY A 157 4.79 4.97 7.67
C GLY A 157 4.69 4.21 8.98
N VAL A 158 3.79 3.23 9.06
CA VAL A 158 3.62 2.37 10.24
C VAL A 158 4.46 1.11 10.12
N GLU A 159 5.30 0.84 11.13
CA GLU A 159 6.17 -0.33 11.18
C GLU A 159 6.23 -0.90 12.60
N ILE A 160 5.97 -2.20 12.75
CA ILE A 160 5.96 -2.87 14.06
C ILE A 160 7.35 -3.26 14.53
N SER A 161 8.27 -3.56 13.60
CA SER A 161 9.62 -3.98 13.92
C SER A 161 10.47 -2.80 14.39
N LYS A 162 10.92 -2.83 15.63
CA LYS A 162 11.85 -1.83 16.18
C LYS A 162 13.17 -1.75 15.41
N ARG A 163 13.63 -2.86 14.82
CA ARG A 163 14.86 -2.91 14.01
C ARG A 163 14.66 -2.13 12.71
N SER A 164 13.67 -2.50 11.93
CA SER A 164 13.33 -1.80 10.68
C SER A 164 12.91 -0.35 10.93
N GLY A 165 12.24 -0.08 12.05
CA GLY A 165 11.84 1.24 12.48
C GLY A 165 13.02 2.21 12.70
N ARG A 166 14.19 1.71 13.13
CA ARG A 166 15.40 2.56 13.24
C ARG A 166 15.86 3.04 11.87
N ASP A 167 15.84 2.18 10.86
CA ASP A 167 16.21 2.53 9.49
C ASP A 167 15.22 3.53 8.93
N LEU A 168 13.91 3.30 9.15
CA LEU A 168 12.84 4.20 8.76
C LEU A 168 12.97 5.59 9.41
N ILE A 169 13.25 5.68 10.70
CA ILE A 169 13.49 6.93 11.41
C ILE A 169 14.72 7.65 10.84
N ASN A 170 15.81 6.94 10.59
CA ASN A 170 17.02 7.55 10.03
C ASN A 170 16.78 8.11 8.63
N MET A 171 15.99 7.43 7.81
CA MET A 171 15.59 7.92 6.49
C MET A 171 14.68 9.15 6.61
N ALA A 172 13.72 9.15 7.55
CA ALA A 172 12.79 10.24 7.78
C ALA A 172 13.46 11.56 8.18
N LYS A 173 14.61 11.51 8.86
CA LYS A 173 15.42 12.71 9.20
C LYS A 173 15.79 13.55 7.97
N LYS A 174 15.87 12.91 6.80
CA LYS A 174 16.27 13.52 5.54
C LYS A 174 15.08 13.76 4.59
N ARG A 175 13.87 13.35 4.99
CA ARG A 175 12.63 13.42 4.18
C ARG A 175 11.52 14.08 4.99
N PRO A 176 11.32 15.40 4.84
CA PRO A 176 10.37 16.16 5.66
C PRO A 176 8.91 15.73 5.48
N ASN A 177 8.59 15.11 4.34
CA ASN A 177 7.26 14.60 4.02
C ASN A 177 7.01 13.17 4.53
N LEU A 178 7.95 12.55 5.28
CA LEU A 178 7.81 11.21 5.81
C LEU A 178 7.75 11.21 7.34
N VAL A 179 6.65 10.71 7.89
CA VAL A 179 6.41 10.58 9.33
C VAL A 179 6.50 9.11 9.72
N PRO A 180 7.58 8.68 10.43
CA PRO A 180 7.72 7.30 10.90
C PRO A 180 6.89 7.07 12.14
N ILE A 181 6.12 5.98 12.17
CA ILE A 181 5.30 5.52 13.29
C ILE A 181 5.70 4.10 13.63
N ILE A 182 6.29 3.90 14.82
CA ILE A 182 6.76 2.58 15.25
C ILE A 182 5.72 2.00 16.21
N ASP A 183 4.72 1.35 15.62
CA ASP A 183 3.60 0.76 16.35
C ASP A 183 2.96 -0.39 15.56
N ASP A 184 2.01 -1.07 16.18
CA ASP A 184 1.25 -2.17 15.59
C ASP A 184 0.06 -1.66 14.75
N ALA A 185 0.08 -1.91 13.46
CA ALA A 185 -0.99 -1.53 12.53
C ALA A 185 -2.37 -2.12 12.87
N ARG A 186 -2.44 -3.16 13.74
CA ARG A 186 -3.68 -3.70 14.28
C ARG A 186 -4.33 -2.82 15.35
N LYS A 187 -3.62 -1.79 15.82
CA LYS A 187 -4.04 -0.89 16.91
C LYS A 187 -4.04 0.57 16.46
N PRO A 188 -4.87 0.97 15.49
CA PRO A 188 -4.87 2.32 14.92
C PRO A 188 -5.11 3.42 15.96
N TYR A 189 -5.79 3.13 17.05
CA TYR A 189 -6.02 4.07 18.13
C TYR A 189 -4.74 4.52 18.85
N ASN A 190 -3.67 3.70 18.89
CA ASN A 190 -2.39 4.04 19.52
C ASN A 190 -1.72 5.25 18.85
N TYR A 191 -1.80 5.33 17.51
CA TYR A 191 -1.13 6.36 16.73
C TYR A 191 -2.07 7.37 16.07
N ARG A 192 -3.34 7.38 16.48
CA ARG A 192 -4.34 8.30 15.93
C ARG A 192 -3.93 9.77 16.03
N PHE A 193 -3.28 10.18 17.13
CA PHE A 193 -2.84 11.55 17.34
C PHE A 193 -1.67 11.97 16.44
N LEU A 194 -0.94 10.99 15.86
CA LEU A 194 0.16 11.27 14.94
C LEU A 194 -0.34 11.52 13.50
N ILE A 195 -1.60 11.20 13.21
CA ILE A 195 -2.25 11.38 11.91
C ILE A 195 -3.42 12.34 12.08
N PRO A 196 -3.16 13.67 12.03
CA PRO A 196 -4.15 14.69 12.41
C PRO A 196 -5.28 14.87 11.39
N THR A 197 -5.11 14.37 10.16
CA THR A 197 -6.08 14.54 9.07
C THR A 197 -6.36 13.22 8.37
N LEU A 198 -7.54 13.08 7.77
CA LEU A 198 -7.82 11.93 6.92
C LEU A 198 -6.88 11.90 5.71
N VAL A 199 -6.48 10.69 5.31
CA VAL A 199 -5.57 10.46 4.19
C VAL A 199 -6.35 10.21 2.89
N ASP A 200 -5.69 10.48 1.76
CA ASP A 200 -6.26 10.27 0.43
C ASP A 200 -6.15 8.81 -0.01
N CYS A 201 -5.08 8.13 0.43
CA CYS A 201 -4.80 6.75 0.07
C CYS A 201 -4.20 5.98 1.25
N ILE A 202 -4.54 4.68 1.35
CA ILE A 202 -3.84 3.71 2.20
C ILE A 202 -3.13 2.70 1.31
N PHE A 203 -1.83 2.55 1.51
CA PHE A 203 -1.07 1.41 0.98
C PHE A 203 -0.76 0.43 2.11
N ALA A 204 -1.03 -0.86 1.89
CA ALA A 204 -0.74 -1.89 2.89
C ALA A 204 0.08 -3.03 2.27
N ASP A 205 1.23 -3.31 2.90
CA ASP A 205 2.11 -4.44 2.61
C ASP A 205 2.51 -5.13 3.93
N VAL A 206 1.51 -5.68 4.62
CA VAL A 206 1.67 -6.36 5.92
C VAL A 206 1.54 -7.86 5.73
N ALA A 207 2.60 -8.61 6.04
CA ALA A 207 2.64 -10.06 5.89
C ALA A 207 2.06 -10.75 7.16
N GLN A 208 0.77 -10.60 7.39
CA GLN A 208 0.04 -11.17 8.53
C GLN A 208 -1.18 -11.98 8.05
N PRO A 209 -1.64 -13.01 8.79
CA PRO A 209 -2.84 -13.76 8.42
C PRO A 209 -4.09 -12.88 8.29
N ASP A 210 -4.21 -11.86 9.14
CA ASP A 210 -5.33 -10.92 9.20
C ASP A 210 -5.10 -9.62 8.40
N GLN A 211 -4.27 -9.68 7.34
CA GLN A 211 -3.85 -8.51 6.55
C GLN A 211 -5.01 -7.68 6.00
N ALA A 212 -6.10 -8.30 5.51
CA ALA A 212 -7.28 -7.56 5.02
C ALA A 212 -8.05 -6.86 6.15
N ARG A 213 -8.09 -7.45 7.35
CA ARG A 213 -8.66 -6.81 8.53
C ARG A 213 -7.82 -5.60 8.96
N ILE A 214 -6.49 -5.72 8.92
CA ILE A 214 -5.58 -4.62 9.28
C ILE A 214 -5.83 -3.39 8.42
N ILE A 215 -5.88 -3.52 7.11
CA ILE A 215 -6.17 -2.37 6.23
C ILE A 215 -7.60 -1.85 6.48
N GLY A 216 -8.57 -2.74 6.72
CA GLY A 216 -9.97 -2.38 6.99
C GLY A 216 -10.12 -1.47 8.20
N ILE A 217 -9.59 -1.87 9.35
CA ILE A 217 -9.67 -1.05 10.58
C ILE A 217 -8.93 0.29 10.44
N ASN A 218 -7.81 0.34 9.70
CA ASN A 218 -7.12 1.60 9.43
C ASN A 218 -7.92 2.49 8.48
N ALA A 219 -8.63 1.94 7.51
CA ALA A 219 -9.49 2.70 6.61
C ALA A 219 -10.65 3.38 7.36
N GLU A 220 -11.27 2.69 8.30
CA GLU A 220 -12.33 3.25 9.16
C GLU A 220 -11.85 4.47 9.96
N HIS A 221 -10.59 4.46 10.44
CA HIS A 221 -10.01 5.54 11.24
C HIS A 221 -9.47 6.69 10.41
N PHE A 222 -8.81 6.41 9.29
CA PHE A 222 -7.94 7.37 8.64
C PHE A 222 -8.30 7.68 7.18
N LEU A 223 -9.03 6.81 6.46
CA LEU A 223 -9.26 7.02 5.04
C LEU A 223 -10.46 7.95 4.80
N LYS A 224 -10.30 8.90 3.88
CA LYS A 224 -11.41 9.75 3.40
C LYS A 224 -12.49 8.90 2.77
N ASP A 225 -13.73 9.34 2.84
CA ASP A 225 -14.78 8.75 1.98
C ASP A 225 -14.39 8.93 0.52
N LYS A 226 -14.60 7.87 -0.28
CA LYS A 226 -14.11 7.76 -1.66
C LYS A 226 -12.59 7.83 -1.81
N GLY A 227 -11.82 7.79 -0.72
CA GLY A 227 -10.38 7.63 -0.74
C GLY A 227 -9.96 6.29 -1.35
N GLY A 228 -8.74 6.26 -1.90
CA GLY A 228 -8.21 5.07 -2.54
C GLY A 228 -7.51 4.12 -1.59
N PHE A 229 -7.39 2.87 -1.97
CA PHE A 229 -6.49 1.93 -1.30
C PHE A 229 -5.72 1.08 -2.30
N VAL A 230 -4.53 0.67 -1.90
CA VAL A 230 -3.69 -0.30 -2.61
C VAL A 230 -3.21 -1.32 -1.60
N PHE A 231 -3.51 -2.58 -1.82
CA PHE A 231 -3.28 -3.64 -0.87
C PHE A 231 -2.51 -4.80 -1.50
N SER A 232 -1.35 -5.10 -0.97
CA SER A 232 -0.54 -6.26 -1.37
C SER A 232 -0.95 -7.47 -0.55
N ILE A 233 -1.42 -8.51 -1.22
CA ILE A 233 -1.83 -9.79 -0.61
C ILE A 233 -0.71 -10.81 -0.82
N LYS A 234 -0.24 -11.39 0.27
CA LYS A 234 0.65 -12.55 0.26
C LYS A 234 -0.17 -13.79 0.63
N ALA A 235 -0.48 -14.65 -0.35
CA ALA A 235 -1.36 -15.81 -0.15
C ALA A 235 -0.84 -16.73 0.96
N ASN A 236 0.42 -17.14 0.92
CA ASN A 236 1.02 -18.05 1.89
C ASN A 236 1.05 -17.54 3.34
N CYS A 237 0.87 -16.22 3.57
CA CYS A 237 0.76 -15.69 4.93
C CYS A 237 -0.64 -15.81 5.51
N VAL A 238 -1.66 -15.91 4.65
CA VAL A 238 -3.06 -16.08 5.04
C VAL A 238 -3.35 -17.57 5.21
N ASP A 239 -3.14 -18.32 4.14
CA ASP A 239 -3.32 -19.76 4.11
C ASP A 239 -2.36 -20.38 3.09
N SER A 240 -1.49 -21.29 3.55
CA SER A 240 -0.53 -21.97 2.69
C SER A 240 -1.08 -23.27 2.08
N THR A 241 -2.29 -23.68 2.45
CA THR A 241 -2.94 -24.90 1.97
C THR A 241 -3.88 -24.68 0.80
N LEU A 242 -4.34 -23.45 0.62
CA LEU A 242 -5.24 -23.05 -0.46
C LEU A 242 -4.47 -22.49 -1.66
N GLU A 243 -5.07 -22.64 -2.84
CA GLU A 243 -4.58 -21.98 -4.04
C GLU A 243 -4.59 -20.45 -3.90
N PRO A 244 -3.58 -19.73 -4.40
CA PRO A 244 -3.45 -18.28 -4.23
C PRO A 244 -4.70 -17.49 -4.66
N GLU A 245 -5.35 -17.87 -5.76
CA GLU A 245 -6.54 -17.22 -6.30
C GLU A 245 -7.73 -17.29 -5.34
N VAL A 246 -7.88 -18.43 -4.65
CA VAL A 246 -8.93 -18.62 -3.63
C VAL A 246 -8.67 -17.70 -2.45
N VAL A 247 -7.41 -17.61 -2.02
CA VAL A 247 -7.01 -16.71 -0.93
C VAL A 247 -7.26 -15.25 -1.32
N PHE A 248 -6.88 -14.82 -2.53
CA PHE A 248 -7.11 -13.46 -3.01
C PHE A 248 -8.61 -13.12 -2.99
N SER A 249 -9.45 -14.02 -3.54
CA SER A 249 -10.90 -13.85 -3.55
C SER A 249 -11.48 -13.70 -2.14
N ASN A 250 -11.02 -14.52 -1.18
CA ASN A 250 -11.47 -14.46 0.20
C ASN A 250 -11.04 -13.15 0.89
N GLN A 251 -9.80 -12.69 0.66
CA GLN A 251 -9.32 -11.41 1.20
C GLN A 251 -10.14 -10.22 0.64
N ILE A 252 -10.51 -10.25 -0.64
CA ILE A 252 -11.38 -9.22 -1.25
C ILE A 252 -12.78 -9.22 -0.61
N LYS A 253 -13.33 -10.40 -0.29
CA LYS A 253 -14.62 -10.47 0.45
C LYS A 253 -14.51 -9.82 1.83
N VAL A 254 -13.39 -10.07 2.55
CA VAL A 254 -13.13 -9.43 3.84
C VAL A 254 -13.01 -7.91 3.68
N LEU A 255 -12.28 -7.40 2.68
CA LEU A 255 -12.19 -5.96 2.41
C LEU A 255 -13.56 -5.31 2.25
N LYS A 256 -14.47 -5.97 1.53
CA LYS A 256 -15.84 -5.47 1.30
C LYS A 256 -16.61 -5.29 2.60
N THR A 257 -16.38 -6.13 3.64
CA THR A 257 -17.04 -5.98 4.95
C THR A 257 -16.64 -4.69 5.65
N PHE A 258 -15.46 -4.12 5.33
CA PHE A 258 -14.98 -2.83 5.83
C PHE A 258 -15.32 -1.65 4.92
N GLY A 259 -16.10 -1.86 3.85
CA GLY A 259 -16.41 -0.79 2.89
C GLY A 259 -15.30 -0.52 1.86
N LEU A 260 -14.30 -1.37 1.76
CA LEU A 260 -13.23 -1.31 0.78
C LEU A 260 -13.63 -2.11 -0.47
N TYR A 261 -13.95 -1.42 -1.56
CA TYR A 261 -14.41 -2.02 -2.80
C TYR A 261 -13.26 -2.14 -3.79
N ALA A 262 -12.78 -3.35 -4.00
CA ALA A 262 -11.80 -3.67 -5.01
C ALA A 262 -12.31 -3.29 -6.41
N LYS A 263 -11.45 -2.64 -7.19
CA LYS A 263 -11.72 -2.24 -8.58
C LYS A 263 -10.83 -2.99 -9.55
N GLU A 264 -9.61 -3.30 -9.12
CA GLU A 264 -8.59 -3.92 -9.93
C GLU A 264 -7.75 -4.88 -9.08
N GLN A 265 -7.31 -5.97 -9.68
CA GLN A 265 -6.37 -6.92 -9.11
C GLN A 265 -5.29 -7.24 -10.14
N VAL A 266 -4.03 -7.18 -9.73
CA VAL A 266 -2.87 -7.51 -10.56
C VAL A 266 -2.01 -8.52 -9.81
N THR A 267 -1.67 -9.65 -10.45
CA THR A 267 -0.70 -10.60 -9.92
C THR A 267 0.72 -10.07 -10.09
N LEU A 268 1.62 -10.40 -9.17
CA LEU A 268 2.97 -9.86 -9.18
C LEU A 268 4.00 -10.75 -9.88
N GLU A 269 3.57 -11.82 -10.53
CA GLU A 269 4.47 -12.64 -11.32
C GLU A 269 4.97 -11.88 -12.56
N PRO A 270 6.21 -12.05 -12.98
CA PRO A 270 7.21 -13.01 -12.47
C PRO A 270 8.04 -12.50 -11.27
N TYR A 271 7.78 -11.29 -10.74
CA TYR A 271 8.62 -10.65 -9.73
C TYR A 271 8.45 -11.26 -8.33
N GLU A 272 7.21 -11.58 -7.96
CA GLU A 272 6.85 -12.16 -6.66
C GLU A 272 5.77 -13.23 -6.84
N ARG A 273 6.11 -14.49 -6.52
CA ARG A 273 5.17 -15.62 -6.64
C ARG A 273 4.15 -15.64 -5.49
N GLY A 274 2.90 -15.99 -5.81
CA GLY A 274 1.82 -16.09 -4.84
C GLY A 274 1.46 -14.74 -4.19
N HIS A 275 1.73 -13.64 -4.89
CA HIS A 275 1.35 -12.29 -4.48
C HIS A 275 0.44 -11.64 -5.51
N ALA A 276 -0.51 -10.86 -5.01
CA ALA A 276 -1.33 -9.97 -5.83
C ALA A 276 -1.44 -8.60 -5.17
N VAL A 277 -1.61 -7.56 -5.98
CA VAL A 277 -1.97 -6.23 -5.52
C VAL A 277 -3.40 -5.94 -5.95
N VAL A 278 -4.20 -5.50 -4.99
CA VAL A 278 -5.59 -5.09 -5.19
C VAL A 278 -5.69 -3.60 -4.97
N SER A 279 -6.29 -2.88 -5.90
CA SER A 279 -6.59 -1.46 -5.75
C SER A 279 -8.09 -1.20 -5.80
N GLY A 280 -8.54 -0.13 -5.13
CA GLY A 280 -9.95 0.18 -5.07
C GLY A 280 -10.28 1.44 -4.28
N ILE A 281 -11.56 1.58 -3.96
CA ILE A 281 -12.11 2.79 -3.33
C ILE A 281 -12.83 2.40 -2.03
N TYR A 282 -12.65 3.23 -1.02
CA TYR A 282 -13.34 3.14 0.26
C TYR A 282 -14.69 3.87 0.18
N LYS A 283 -15.74 3.24 0.71
CA LYS A 283 -17.02 3.87 0.98
C LYS A 283 -17.30 3.78 2.47
N ARG A 284 -17.29 4.90 3.14
CA ARG A 284 -17.57 4.96 4.58
C ARG A 284 -19.01 4.53 4.82
N LYS A 285 -19.20 3.60 5.75
CA LYS A 285 -20.54 3.22 6.19
C LYS A 285 -21.13 4.37 6.99
N ASN A 286 -22.32 4.85 6.65
CA ASN A 286 -23.05 5.81 7.45
C ASN A 286 -23.52 5.09 8.72
N VAL A 287 -22.87 5.38 9.84
CA VAL A 287 -23.24 4.82 11.15
C VAL A 287 -24.61 5.38 11.60
N ILE A 288 -24.99 6.57 11.13
CA ILE A 288 -26.20 7.29 11.53
C ILE A 288 -27.47 6.52 11.19
N LYS A 289 -27.54 5.80 10.06
CA LYS A 289 -28.74 5.01 9.69
C LYS A 289 -29.05 3.82 10.60
N LYS A 290 -28.13 3.36 11.41
CA LYS A 290 -28.38 2.24 12.34
C LYS A 290 -29.09 2.66 13.64
N TYR A 291 -29.02 3.91 14.02
CA TYR A 291 -29.75 4.41 15.20
C TYR A 291 -31.21 4.71 14.84
N ASP A 292 -31.44 5.33 13.65
CA ASP A 292 -32.80 5.63 13.18
C ASP A 292 -33.63 4.36 12.90
N GLU A 293 -33.02 3.30 12.33
CA GLU A 293 -33.72 2.02 12.08
C GLU A 293 -33.97 1.20 13.36
N LYS A 294 -33.22 1.42 14.45
CA LYS A 294 -33.49 0.75 15.74
C LYS A 294 -34.56 1.45 16.53
N ASP A 295 -34.58 2.78 16.53
CA ASP A 295 -35.58 3.57 17.25
C ASP A 295 -36.96 3.39 16.60
N GLU A 296 -37.07 3.35 15.25
CA GLU A 296 -38.34 3.05 14.55
C GLU A 296 -38.85 1.60 14.78
N ASN A 297 -37.96 0.64 14.97
CA ASN A 297 -38.37 -0.74 15.25
C ASN A 297 -38.67 -1.01 16.74
N GLU A 298 -38.08 -0.26 17.67
CA GLU A 298 -38.42 -0.36 19.10
C GLU A 298 -39.77 0.30 19.38
N ASP A 299 -40.05 1.48 18.81
CA ASP A 299 -41.35 2.15 18.93
C ASP A 299 -42.51 1.38 18.29
N ASN A 300 -42.28 0.69 17.15
CA ASN A 300 -43.31 -0.16 16.52
C ASN A 300 -43.54 -1.46 17.31
N ASN A 301 -42.53 -2.02 17.96
CA ASN A 301 -42.72 -3.23 18.81
C ASN A 301 -43.43 -2.92 20.11
N GLU A 302 -43.24 -1.74 20.74
CA GLU A 302 -43.97 -1.36 21.95
C GLU A 302 -45.47 -1.08 21.68
N ASN A 303 -45.79 -0.50 20.51
CA ASN A 303 -47.17 -0.26 20.10
C ASN A 303 -47.92 -1.56 19.75
N ASP A 304 -47.30 -2.50 19.02
CA ASP A 304 -47.87 -3.82 18.72
C ASP A 304 -48.07 -4.68 19.97
N GLU A 305 -47.17 -4.61 20.97
CA GLU A 305 -47.38 -5.36 22.24
C GLU A 305 -48.48 -4.73 23.13
N ASN A 306 -48.79 -3.44 23.00
CA ASN A 306 -49.86 -2.79 23.76
C ASN A 306 -51.25 -3.06 23.12
N GLU A 307 -51.36 -3.01 21.81
CA GLU A 307 -52.62 -3.41 21.13
C GLU A 307 -52.98 -4.86 21.37
N ASP A 308 -52.05 -5.80 21.33
CA ASP A 308 -52.26 -7.23 21.65
C ASP A 308 -52.63 -7.47 23.13
N LYS A 309 -52.28 -6.59 24.06
CA LYS A 309 -52.66 -6.68 25.47
C LYS A 309 -54.08 -6.16 25.74
N GLU A 310 -54.54 -5.14 25.02
CA GLU A 310 -55.92 -4.62 25.10
C GLU A 310 -56.91 -5.61 24.47
N ASP A 311 -56.64 -6.13 23.28
CA ASP A 311 -57.47 -7.15 22.61
C ASP A 311 -57.63 -8.46 23.42
N LYS A 312 -56.61 -8.85 24.16
CA LYS A 312 -56.67 -10.03 25.08
C LYS A 312 -57.44 -9.75 26.35
N LYS A 313 -57.52 -8.52 26.84
CA LYS A 313 -58.33 -8.12 27.99
C LYS A 313 -59.79 -8.08 27.63
N ASP A 314 -60.17 -7.52 26.49
CA ASP A 314 -61.57 -7.46 26.07
C ASP A 314 -62.17 -8.82 25.73
N LYS A 315 -61.45 -9.70 25.04
CA LYS A 315 -61.84 -11.12 24.82
C LYS A 315 -61.97 -11.90 26.11
N LYS A 316 -61.25 -11.57 27.16
CA LYS A 316 -61.33 -12.24 28.48
C LYS A 316 -62.55 -11.75 29.28
N VAL A 317 -62.93 -10.47 29.14
CA VAL A 317 -64.12 -9.87 29.76
C VAL A 317 -65.40 -10.38 29.10
N GLU A 318 -65.46 -10.52 27.78
CA GLU A 318 -66.61 -11.11 27.06
C GLU A 318 -66.82 -12.57 27.43
N LYS A 319 -65.80 -13.41 27.46
CA LYS A 319 -65.88 -14.82 27.88
C LYS A 319 -66.37 -14.99 29.33
N VAL A 320 -66.06 -14.06 30.22
CA VAL A 320 -66.56 -14.08 31.63
C VAL A 320 -68.02 -13.66 31.72
N LYS A 321 -68.48 -12.69 30.88
CA LYS A 321 -69.91 -12.29 30.79
C LYS A 321 -70.77 -13.40 30.20
N GLU A 322 -70.29 -14.09 29.15
CA GLU A 322 -71.02 -15.24 28.56
C GLU A 322 -71.16 -16.41 29.47
N LYS A 323 -70.11 -16.72 30.28
CA LYS A 323 -70.18 -17.82 31.31
C LYS A 323 -71.10 -17.45 32.47
N LYS A 324 -71.22 -16.16 32.84
CA LYS A 324 -72.18 -15.74 33.88
C LYS A 324 -73.62 -15.76 33.38
N SER A 325 -73.93 -15.41 32.11
CA SER A 325 -75.28 -15.50 31.54
C SER A 325 -75.74 -16.91 31.33
N LYS A 326 -74.86 -17.85 30.94
CA LYS A 326 -75.19 -19.30 30.83
C LYS A 326 -75.40 -19.94 32.19
N LYS A 327 -74.77 -19.49 33.28
CA LYS A 327 -74.95 -20.00 34.62
C LYS A 327 -76.24 -19.49 35.29
N SER A 328 -76.72 -18.28 34.94
CA SER A 328 -78.02 -17.75 35.41
C SER A 328 -79.22 -18.41 34.68
N LYS A 329 -79.08 -18.76 33.39
CA LYS A 329 -80.13 -19.49 32.66
C LYS A 329 -80.29 -20.91 33.11
N LYS A 330 -79.21 -21.59 33.53
CA LYS A 330 -79.31 -22.99 34.08
C LYS A 330 -79.85 -23.04 35.47
N LYS A 331 -79.85 -21.94 36.26
CA LYS A 331 -80.43 -21.91 37.62
C LYS A 331 -81.92 -21.56 37.60
N ASN A 332 -82.48 -21.00 36.51
CA ASN A 332 -83.92 -20.72 36.33
C ASN A 332 -84.66 -21.89 35.68
N GLU A 333 -84.01 -22.93 35.18
CA GLU A 333 -84.64 -24.18 34.63
C GLU A 333 -84.65 -25.30 35.61
N GLU A 334 -84.03 -25.19 36.81
CA GLU A 334 -84.07 -26.20 37.89
C GLU A 334 -85.10 -25.87 39.00
N ASP A 335 -85.76 -24.67 38.95
CA ASP A 335 -86.76 -24.25 39.96
C ASP A 335 -88.26 -24.38 39.46
N ASP A 336 -88.51 -24.90 38.23
CA ASP A 336 -89.83 -25.03 37.63
C ASP A 336 -90.35 -26.50 37.53
N ASP A 337 -89.66 -27.48 38.17
CA ASP A 337 -90.12 -28.94 38.24
C ASP A 337 -90.13 -29.41 39.69
N GLU A 338 -91.02 -28.82 40.57
CA GLU A 338 -91.61 -29.42 41.79
C GLU A 338 -93.05 -29.00 41.98
#